data_fac209d2d2ef60c99644fdcd5043e27a
#
_entry.id   fac209d2d2ef60c99644fdcd5043e27a
#
_cell.length_a   1.000
_cell.length_b   1.000
_cell.length_c   1.000
_cell.angle_alpha   90.00
_cell.angle_beta   90.00
_cell.angle_gamma   90.00
#
_symmetry.space_group_name_H-M   'P 1'
#
loop_
_entity.id
_entity.type
_entity.pdbx_description
1 polymer ?
#
loop_
_entity_poly.entity_id
_entity_poly.type
_entity_poly.pdbx_seq_one_letter_code
_entity_poly.pdbx_strand_id
1 'polypeptide(L)'
;MDAVRAIASLGGVGFLRPAPGTWGSLAVMPLALLPPWVALLAAFLFTGLGYWALTRLPETGADPGWVVIDEAAGQSLALAAATGWLGVLLAFALFRLFDITKPGPVGWADRRQGPFGVMADDVIAGAMAAAVLLLLALVGVR
;
A
#
# COMPACT_ATOMS: atom_id res chain seq x y z
N MET A 1 -20.58 1.18 11.06
CA MET A 1 -19.71 0.87 9.91
C MET A 1 -19.84 -0.61 9.62
N ASP A 2 -20.23 -0.98 8.41
CA ASP A 2 -20.33 -2.39 8.04
C ASP A 2 -18.95 -3.03 7.82
N ALA A 3 -18.89 -4.36 7.71
CA ALA A 3 -17.63 -5.10 7.59
C ALA A 3 -16.84 -4.71 6.33
N VAL A 4 -17.52 -4.43 5.22
CA VAL A 4 -16.87 -4.05 3.96
C VAL A 4 -16.16 -2.71 4.11
N ARG A 5 -16.84 -1.71 4.66
CA ARG A 5 -16.25 -0.38 4.92
C ARG A 5 -15.15 -0.44 5.98
N ALA A 6 -15.32 -1.29 7.00
CA ALA A 6 -14.29 -1.50 8.01
C ALA A 6 -13.00 -2.05 7.39
N ILE A 7 -13.11 -3.03 6.50
CA ILE A 7 -11.96 -3.60 5.79
C ILE A 7 -11.34 -2.56 4.86
N ALA A 8 -12.13 -1.91 3.99
CA ALA A 8 -11.62 -0.95 3.01
C ALA A 8 -10.96 0.27 3.67
N SER A 9 -11.47 0.73 4.81
CA SER A 9 -10.92 1.86 5.57
C SER A 9 -9.83 1.47 6.57
N LEU A 10 -9.42 0.22 6.61
CA LEU A 10 -8.45 -0.31 7.58
C LEU A 10 -8.90 -0.02 9.03
N GLY A 11 -10.13 -0.44 9.36
CA GLY A 11 -10.71 -0.23 10.69
C GLY A 11 -11.04 1.22 11.03
N GLY A 12 -11.23 2.07 10.01
CA GLY A 12 -11.55 3.50 10.20
C GLY A 12 -10.36 4.44 9.99
N VAL A 13 -9.15 3.94 9.78
CA VAL A 13 -7.95 4.77 9.52
C VAL A 13 -8.17 5.68 8.32
N GLY A 14 -8.87 5.20 7.28
CA GLY A 14 -9.18 5.98 6.08
C GLY A 14 -10.05 7.22 6.31
N PHE A 15 -10.66 7.35 7.48
CA PHE A 15 -11.43 8.54 7.85
C PHE A 15 -10.60 9.61 8.57
N LEU A 16 -9.33 9.34 8.86
CA LEU A 16 -8.41 10.32 9.46
C LEU A 16 -8.04 11.40 8.45
N ARG A 17 -7.99 12.63 8.93
CA ARG A 17 -7.62 13.81 8.14
C ARG A 17 -6.37 14.48 8.73
N PRO A 18 -5.55 15.18 7.93
CA PRO A 18 -5.53 15.19 6.47
C PRO A 18 -4.88 13.91 5.92
N ALA A 19 -4.87 13.75 4.61
CA ALA A 19 -4.12 12.71 3.90
C ALA A 19 -4.40 11.26 4.39
N PRO A 20 -5.62 10.71 4.18
CA PRO A 20 -5.97 9.35 4.62
C PRO A 20 -5.00 8.27 4.16
N GLY A 21 -4.52 8.35 2.91
CA GLY A 21 -3.55 7.40 2.37
C GLY A 21 -2.22 7.38 3.13
N THR A 22 -1.77 8.53 3.62
CA THR A 22 -0.59 8.61 4.49
C THR A 22 -0.83 7.89 5.81
N TRP A 23 -2.00 8.08 6.43
CA TRP A 23 -2.38 7.34 7.64
C TRP A 23 -2.50 5.85 7.39
N GLY A 24 -3.04 5.44 6.23
CA GLY A 24 -3.09 4.03 5.81
C GLY A 24 -1.71 3.41 5.72
N SER A 25 -0.76 4.10 5.09
CA SER A 25 0.64 3.67 5.01
C SER A 25 1.30 3.61 6.39
N LEU A 26 1.11 4.63 7.24
CA LEU A 26 1.67 4.68 8.59
C LEU A 26 1.12 3.58 9.49
N ALA A 27 -0.14 3.19 9.32
CA ALA A 27 -0.79 2.18 10.14
C ALA A 27 -0.10 0.80 10.05
N VAL A 28 0.55 0.49 8.93
CA VAL A 28 1.25 -0.79 8.73
C VAL A 28 2.76 -0.71 9.02
N MET A 29 3.30 0.48 9.29
CA MET A 29 4.73 0.64 9.59
C MET A 29 5.22 -0.25 10.76
N PRO A 30 4.42 -0.54 11.81
CA PRO A 30 4.84 -1.49 12.86
C PRO A 30 5.20 -2.88 12.36
N LEU A 31 4.77 -3.29 11.16
CA LEU A 31 5.19 -4.55 10.54
C LEU A 31 6.71 -4.63 10.37
N ALA A 32 7.39 -3.49 10.30
CA ALA A 32 8.86 -3.43 10.22
C ALA A 32 9.56 -4.01 11.48
N LEU A 33 8.85 -4.14 12.59
CA LEU A 33 9.36 -4.75 13.82
C LEU A 33 9.29 -6.29 13.79
N LEU A 34 8.67 -6.85 12.79
CA LEU A 34 8.44 -8.28 12.63
C LEU A 34 9.32 -8.82 11.49
N PRO A 35 9.49 -10.16 11.39
CA PRO A 35 10.23 -10.74 10.28
C PRO A 35 9.65 -10.31 8.91
N PRO A 36 10.49 -10.10 7.88
CA PRO A 36 10.04 -9.57 6.57
C PRO A 36 8.91 -10.36 5.92
N TRP A 37 8.86 -11.68 6.13
CA TRP A 37 7.79 -12.51 5.59
C TRP A 37 6.40 -12.16 6.15
N VAL A 38 6.33 -11.56 7.34
CA VAL A 38 5.05 -11.09 7.92
C VAL A 38 4.52 -9.91 7.12
N ALA A 39 5.38 -8.97 6.75
CA ALA A 39 4.99 -7.86 5.88
C ALA A 39 4.56 -8.34 4.49
N LEU A 40 5.26 -9.34 3.94
CA LEU A 40 4.87 -9.95 2.67
C LEU A 40 3.51 -10.64 2.75
N LEU A 41 3.27 -11.41 3.81
CA LEU A 41 1.97 -12.05 4.06
C LEU A 41 0.86 -11.00 4.21
N ALA A 42 1.12 -9.93 4.96
CA ALA A 42 0.19 -8.82 5.12
C ALA A 42 -0.15 -8.16 3.78
N ALA A 43 0.85 -7.96 2.91
CA ALA A 43 0.62 -7.42 1.57
C ALA A 43 -0.36 -8.29 0.75
N PHE A 44 -0.20 -9.60 0.77
CA PHE A 44 -1.14 -10.52 0.10
C PHE A 44 -2.53 -10.48 0.73
N LEU A 45 -2.61 -10.48 2.05
CA LEU A 45 -3.90 -10.43 2.76
C LEU A 45 -4.64 -9.11 2.47
N PHE A 46 -3.97 -7.98 2.57
CA PHE A 46 -4.57 -6.68 2.28
C PHE A 46 -4.99 -6.57 0.80
N THR A 47 -4.19 -7.11 -0.11
CA THR A 47 -4.56 -7.14 -1.53
C THR A 47 -5.83 -7.95 -1.77
N GLY A 48 -5.90 -9.15 -1.23
CA GLY A 48 -7.07 -10.02 -1.39
C GLY A 48 -8.31 -9.46 -0.72
N LEU A 49 -8.20 -9.04 0.55
CA LEU A 49 -9.31 -8.46 1.31
C LEU A 49 -9.76 -7.12 0.72
N GLY A 50 -8.81 -6.29 0.27
CA GLY A 50 -9.10 -5.02 -0.37
C GLY A 50 -9.87 -5.20 -1.67
N TYR A 51 -9.38 -6.06 -2.55
CA TYR A 51 -10.08 -6.38 -3.80
C TYR A 51 -11.49 -6.91 -3.52
N TRP A 52 -11.62 -7.85 -2.60
CA TRP A 52 -12.91 -8.40 -2.18
C TRP A 52 -13.85 -7.31 -1.66
N ALA A 53 -13.38 -6.43 -0.78
CA ALA A 53 -14.19 -5.35 -0.21
C ALA A 53 -14.62 -4.35 -1.30
N LEU A 54 -13.70 -3.95 -2.17
CA LEU A 54 -13.99 -3.00 -3.25
C LEU A 54 -15.03 -3.52 -4.24
N THR A 55 -15.07 -4.83 -4.51
CA THR A 55 -16.12 -5.42 -5.37
C THR A 55 -17.52 -5.30 -4.79
N ARG A 56 -17.64 -4.98 -3.49
CA ARG A 56 -18.91 -4.87 -2.76
C ARG A 56 -19.30 -3.42 -2.43
N LEU A 57 -18.43 -2.46 -2.72
CA LEU A 57 -18.74 -1.05 -2.50
C LEU A 57 -19.50 -0.49 -3.70
N PRO A 58 -20.59 0.26 -3.50
CA PRO A 58 -21.33 0.88 -4.60
C PRO A 58 -20.54 1.98 -5.30
N GLU A 59 -19.53 2.54 -4.64
CA GLU A 59 -18.68 3.63 -5.13
C GLU A 59 -17.50 3.17 -5.98
N THR A 60 -17.45 1.89 -6.41
CA THR A 60 -16.27 1.29 -7.06
C THR A 60 -15.93 1.82 -8.44
N GLY A 61 -16.73 2.72 -9.01
CA GLY A 61 -16.37 3.46 -10.23
C GLY A 61 -15.39 4.61 -10.00
N ALA A 62 -15.19 5.01 -8.74
CA ALA A 62 -14.27 6.07 -8.31
C ALA A 62 -13.35 5.52 -7.23
N ASP A 63 -12.22 6.18 -7.02
CA ASP A 63 -11.32 5.89 -5.90
C ASP A 63 -11.69 6.78 -4.71
N PRO A 64 -12.52 6.30 -3.77
CA PRO A 64 -12.92 7.12 -2.61
C PRO A 64 -11.73 7.31 -1.69
N GLY A 65 -11.43 8.56 -1.33
CA GLY A 65 -10.26 8.90 -0.52
C GLY A 65 -10.23 8.29 0.89
N TRP A 66 -11.30 7.65 1.35
CA TRP A 66 -11.35 6.94 2.63
C TRP A 66 -10.98 5.44 2.51
N VAL A 67 -10.90 4.91 1.30
CA VAL A 67 -10.33 3.59 1.05
C VAL A 67 -8.82 3.70 1.18
N VAL A 68 -8.21 2.93 2.08
CA VAL A 68 -6.78 2.97 2.36
C VAL A 68 -6.15 1.59 2.53
N ILE A 69 -6.91 0.54 2.30
CA ILE A 69 -6.39 -0.84 2.34
C ILE A 69 -5.41 -1.11 1.19
N ASP A 70 -5.55 -0.41 0.08
CA ASP A 70 -4.62 -0.40 -1.04
C ASP A 70 -3.25 0.16 -0.64
N GLU A 71 -3.23 1.31 0.05
CA GLU A 71 -1.99 1.85 0.62
C GLU A 71 -1.37 0.88 1.64
N ALA A 72 -2.19 0.24 2.47
CA ALA A 72 -1.71 -0.77 3.41
C ALA A 72 -1.06 -1.96 2.68
N ALA A 73 -1.65 -2.42 1.58
CA ALA A 73 -1.09 -3.50 0.76
C ALA A 73 0.25 -3.10 0.13
N GLY A 74 0.30 -1.96 -0.54
CA GLY A 74 1.51 -1.46 -1.21
C GLY A 74 2.64 -1.16 -0.22
N GLN A 75 2.33 -0.49 0.89
CA GLN A 75 3.32 -0.19 1.93
C GLN A 75 3.86 -1.46 2.59
N SER A 76 3.02 -2.45 2.86
CA SER A 76 3.46 -3.74 3.41
C SER A 76 4.41 -4.45 2.46
N LEU A 77 4.14 -4.40 1.15
CA LEU A 77 5.02 -4.99 0.14
C LEU A 77 6.39 -4.30 0.12
N ALA A 78 6.43 -2.97 0.19
CA ALA A 78 7.69 -2.22 0.29
C ALA A 78 8.46 -2.58 1.57
N LEU A 79 7.78 -2.70 2.71
CA LEU A 79 8.39 -3.08 3.99
C LEU A 79 9.03 -4.48 3.96
N ALA A 80 8.47 -5.41 3.18
CA ALA A 80 9.02 -6.75 3.05
C ALA A 80 10.46 -6.78 2.49
N ALA A 81 10.85 -5.73 1.77
CA ALA A 81 12.21 -5.58 1.22
C ALA A 81 13.09 -4.61 2.06
N ALA A 82 12.55 -4.02 3.10
CA ALA A 82 13.28 -3.05 3.93
C ALA A 82 14.30 -3.76 4.83
N THR A 83 15.51 -3.20 4.91
CA THR A 83 16.56 -3.65 5.82
C THR A 83 17.05 -2.49 6.67
N GLY A 84 17.10 -2.70 7.98
CA GLY A 84 17.50 -1.66 8.93
C GLY A 84 16.52 -0.48 8.98
N TRP A 85 16.78 0.46 9.88
CA TRP A 85 15.92 1.62 10.09
C TRP A 85 15.88 2.56 8.86
N LEU A 86 17.00 2.70 8.16
CA LEU A 86 17.06 3.50 6.93
C LEU A 86 16.21 2.86 5.83
N GLY A 87 16.27 1.54 5.67
CA GLY A 87 15.42 0.81 4.73
C GLY A 87 13.94 0.99 5.02
N VAL A 88 13.55 1.02 6.28
CA VAL A 88 12.16 1.26 6.70
C VAL A 88 11.70 2.67 6.33
N LEU A 89 12.52 3.69 6.58
CA LEU A 89 12.22 5.07 6.17
C LEU A 89 12.12 5.21 4.65
N LEU A 90 13.06 4.59 3.93
CA LEU A 90 13.05 4.58 2.46
C LEU A 90 11.84 3.82 1.90
N ALA A 91 11.42 2.72 2.54
CA ALA A 91 10.21 2.00 2.13
C ALA A 91 8.98 2.91 2.16
N PHE A 92 8.82 3.68 3.22
CA PHE A 92 7.74 4.66 3.34
C PHE A 92 7.87 5.75 2.27
N ALA A 93 9.03 6.38 2.17
CA ALA A 93 9.27 7.50 1.26
C ALA A 93 9.09 7.09 -0.21
N LEU A 94 9.67 5.96 -0.62
CA LEU A 94 9.60 5.47 -2.00
C LEU A 94 8.18 5.03 -2.36
N PHE A 95 7.52 4.29 -1.48
CA PHE A 95 6.14 3.88 -1.74
C PHE A 95 5.24 5.11 -1.94
N ARG A 96 5.28 6.08 -1.02
CA ARG A 96 4.47 7.29 -1.15
C ARG A 96 4.86 8.13 -2.37
N LEU A 97 6.15 8.21 -2.71
CA LEU A 97 6.60 8.90 -3.93
C LEU A 97 5.97 8.28 -5.18
N PHE A 98 6.04 6.97 -5.33
CA PHE A 98 5.49 6.28 -6.51
C PHE A 98 3.96 6.28 -6.52
N ASP A 99 3.34 6.15 -5.36
CA ASP A 99 1.88 6.23 -5.22
C ASP A 99 1.33 7.62 -5.58
N ILE A 100 2.01 8.69 -5.22
CA ILE A 100 1.57 10.07 -5.48
C ILE A 100 1.92 10.51 -6.90
N THR A 101 3.14 10.23 -7.37
CA THR A 101 3.61 10.67 -8.69
C THR A 101 3.17 9.76 -9.83
N LYS A 102 2.80 8.53 -9.53
CA LYS A 102 2.26 7.55 -10.47
C LYS A 102 3.12 7.33 -11.71
N PRO A 103 4.43 7.01 -11.57
CA PRO A 103 5.31 6.82 -12.72
C PRO A 103 4.99 5.52 -13.47
N GLY A 104 5.09 5.53 -14.80
CA GLY A 104 5.06 4.36 -15.67
C GLY A 104 3.92 3.38 -15.37
N PRO A 105 4.24 2.15 -14.87
CA PRO A 105 3.24 1.12 -14.64
C PRO A 105 2.24 1.47 -13.53
N VAL A 106 2.61 2.29 -12.55
CA VAL A 106 1.68 2.80 -11.54
C VAL A 106 0.60 3.65 -12.20
N GLY A 107 0.99 4.59 -13.05
CA GLY A 107 0.05 5.42 -13.81
C GLY A 107 -0.81 4.62 -14.77
N TRP A 108 -0.25 3.56 -15.36
CA TRP A 108 -1.04 2.64 -16.18
C TRP A 108 -2.16 1.99 -15.38
N ALA A 109 -1.87 1.49 -14.17
CA ALA A 109 -2.86 0.87 -13.28
C ALA A 109 -3.88 1.90 -12.76
N ASP A 110 -3.43 3.10 -12.41
CA ASP A 110 -4.28 4.20 -11.92
C ASP A 110 -5.36 4.60 -12.93
N ARG A 111 -5.06 4.50 -14.22
CA ARG A 111 -6.02 4.76 -15.31
C ARG A 111 -7.07 3.66 -15.47
N ARG A 112 -6.92 2.52 -14.81
CA ARG A 112 -7.92 1.44 -14.79
C ARG A 112 -8.99 1.76 -13.76
N GLN A 113 -10.25 1.65 -14.18
CA GLN A 113 -11.38 1.88 -13.28
C GLN A 113 -11.71 0.62 -12.46
N GLY A 114 -12.41 0.82 -11.35
CA GLY A 114 -12.92 -0.24 -10.52
C GLY A 114 -11.89 -0.82 -9.54
N PRO A 115 -12.24 -1.93 -8.87
CA PRO A 115 -11.42 -2.53 -7.81
C PRO A 115 -10.00 -2.89 -8.25
N PHE A 116 -9.83 -3.35 -9.48
CA PHE A 116 -8.51 -3.67 -10.02
C PHE A 116 -7.59 -2.44 -10.04
N GLY A 117 -8.06 -1.33 -10.60
CA GLY A 117 -7.26 -0.10 -10.70
C GLY A 117 -6.88 0.44 -9.33
N VAL A 118 -7.84 0.51 -8.41
CA VAL A 118 -7.63 0.99 -7.04
C VAL A 118 -6.58 0.17 -6.30
N MET A 119 -6.62 -1.16 -6.41
CA MET A 119 -5.63 -2.02 -5.74
C MET A 119 -4.30 -2.08 -6.50
N ALA A 120 -4.34 -2.17 -7.83
CA ALA A 120 -3.16 -2.45 -8.63
C ALA A 120 -2.13 -1.32 -8.63
N ASP A 121 -2.56 -0.06 -8.65
CA ASP A 121 -1.62 1.06 -8.66
C ASP A 121 -0.75 1.09 -7.39
N ASP A 122 -1.33 0.87 -6.23
CA ASP A 122 -0.59 0.84 -4.97
C ASP A 122 0.27 -0.41 -4.81
N VAL A 123 -0.22 -1.57 -5.24
CA VAL A 123 0.58 -2.80 -5.22
C VAL A 123 1.79 -2.67 -6.15
N ILE A 124 1.62 -2.09 -7.35
CA ILE A 124 2.73 -1.82 -8.27
C ILE A 124 3.70 -0.79 -7.69
N ALA A 125 3.19 0.28 -7.07
CA ALA A 125 4.04 1.27 -6.39
C ALA A 125 4.86 0.61 -5.27
N GLY A 126 4.25 -0.26 -4.48
CA GLY A 126 4.93 -1.04 -3.45
C GLY A 126 5.98 -2.00 -4.01
N ALA A 127 5.68 -2.68 -5.11
CA ALA A 127 6.63 -3.56 -5.79
C ALA A 127 7.84 -2.79 -6.35
N MET A 128 7.62 -1.61 -6.92
CA MET A 128 8.69 -0.74 -7.39
C MET A 128 9.57 -0.24 -6.23
N ALA A 129 8.97 0.16 -5.13
CA ALA A 129 9.70 0.55 -3.92
C ALA A 129 10.53 -0.62 -3.40
N ALA A 130 9.96 -1.82 -3.33
CA ALA A 130 10.67 -3.04 -2.92
C ALA A 130 11.85 -3.33 -3.85
N ALA A 131 11.68 -3.21 -5.17
CA ALA A 131 12.76 -3.43 -6.13
C ALA A 131 13.92 -2.45 -5.92
N VAL A 132 13.63 -1.16 -5.70
CA VAL A 132 14.66 -0.15 -5.38
C VAL A 132 15.38 -0.51 -4.09
N LEU A 133 14.66 -0.91 -3.04
CA LEU A 133 15.26 -1.29 -1.76
C LEU A 133 16.16 -2.50 -1.89
N LEU A 134 15.76 -3.52 -2.66
CA LEU A 134 16.60 -4.68 -2.93
C LEU A 134 17.88 -4.31 -3.68
N LEU A 135 17.79 -3.42 -4.69
CA LEU A 135 18.96 -2.91 -5.40
C LEU A 135 19.90 -2.14 -4.48
N LEU A 136 19.36 -1.28 -3.61
CA LEU A 136 20.15 -0.54 -2.63
C LEU A 136 20.87 -1.49 -1.65
N ALA A 137 20.19 -2.54 -1.20
CA ALA A 137 20.78 -3.54 -0.32
C ALA A 137 21.95 -4.29 -1.00
N LEU A 138 21.85 -4.55 -2.30
CA LEU A 138 22.93 -5.19 -3.07
C LEU A 138 24.21 -4.34 -3.14
N VAL A 139 24.06 -3.00 -3.14
CA VAL A 139 25.20 -2.07 -3.14
C VAL A 139 25.61 -1.62 -1.73
N GLY A 140 25.07 -2.26 -0.69
CA GLY A 140 25.49 -2.06 0.70
C GLY A 140 24.78 -0.94 1.44
N VAL A 141 23.74 -0.34 0.87
CA VAL A 141 22.89 0.63 1.56
C VAL A 141 21.84 -0.11 2.41
N ARG A 142 21.95 0.02 3.76
CA ARG A 142 21.06 -0.67 4.72
C ARG A 142 20.67 0.26 5.86
#